data_a7cc298521a21812cb1b1cca380bc66f
#
_entry.id   a7cc298521a21812cb1b1cca380bc66f
#
_cell.length_a   1.000
_cell.length_b   1.000
_cell.length_c   1.000
_cell.angle_alpha   90.00
_cell.angle_beta   90.00
_cell.angle_gamma   90.00
#
_symmetry.space_group_name_H-M   'P 1'
#
loop_
_entity.id
_entity.type
_entity.pdbx_description
1 polymer ?
#
loop_
_entity_poly.entity_id
_entity_poly.type
_entity_poly.pdbx_seq_one_letter_code
_entity_poly.pdbx_strand_id
1 'polypeptide(L)'
;MFSLILLSGCQTIKNKSDEVAKKENEKYGQFVGKQVSELKMELGAPTEDFVNELGNETLVYKTKKYGLPCDRQFEINSSGTIIGFNSSGCF
;
A
#
# COMPACT_ATOMS: atom_id res chain seq x y z
N MET A 1 23.82 5.37 26.31
CA MET A 1 23.03 6.55 26.00
C MET A 1 23.49 7.25 24.73
N PHE A 2 24.73 7.60 24.69
CA PHE A 2 25.23 8.34 23.52
C PHE A 2 25.17 7.55 22.24
N SER A 3 25.36 6.25 22.31
CA SER A 3 25.29 5.38 21.15
C SER A 3 23.90 5.37 20.48
N LEU A 4 22.85 5.54 21.26
CA LEU A 4 21.49 5.57 20.73
C LEU A 4 21.27 6.76 19.82
N ILE A 5 21.80 7.91 20.20
CA ILE A 5 21.67 9.13 19.40
C ILE A 5 22.39 8.97 18.06
N LEU A 6 23.57 8.37 18.09
CA LEU A 6 24.33 8.13 16.87
C LEU A 6 23.62 7.19 15.92
N LEU A 7 23.01 6.13 16.46
CA LEU A 7 22.28 5.17 15.66
C LEU A 7 21.08 5.82 14.97
N SER A 8 20.37 6.69 15.68
CA SER A 8 19.24 7.40 15.10
C SER A 8 19.67 8.28 13.93
N GLY A 9 20.78 8.99 14.08
CA GLY A 9 21.30 9.82 13.01
C GLY A 9 21.66 9.03 11.78
N CYS A 10 22.30 7.90 11.94
CA CYS A 10 22.68 7.04 10.83
C CYS A 10 21.46 6.51 10.09
N GLN A 11 20.42 6.10 10.78
CA GLN A 11 19.21 5.59 10.17
C GLN A 11 18.50 6.68 9.36
N THR A 12 18.45 7.87 9.86
CA THR A 12 17.80 8.99 9.17
C THR A 12 18.45 9.26 7.83
N ILE A 13 19.76 9.25 7.78
CA ILE A 13 20.51 9.50 6.56
C ILE A 13 20.35 8.36 5.57
N LYS A 14 20.35 7.13 6.09
CA LYS A 14 20.38 5.93 5.28
C LYS A 14 19.13 5.71 4.45
N ASN A 15 17.95 6.04 4.98
CA ASN A 15 16.68 5.57 4.43
C ASN A 15 15.76 6.70 3.97
N LYS A 16 16.30 7.72 3.35
CA LYS A 16 15.48 8.84 2.89
C LYS A 16 14.48 8.44 1.83
N SER A 17 14.89 7.59 0.89
CA SER A 17 13.98 7.10 -0.14
C SER A 17 12.96 6.11 0.42
N ASP A 18 13.34 5.35 1.44
CA ASP A 18 12.43 4.43 2.10
C ASP A 18 11.32 5.15 2.87
N GLU A 19 11.59 6.36 3.35
CA GLU A 19 10.56 7.15 4.02
C GLU A 19 9.41 7.51 3.10
N VAL A 20 9.69 7.82 1.85
CA VAL A 20 8.65 8.15 0.87
C VAL A 20 7.78 6.93 0.61
N ALA A 21 8.39 5.77 0.37
CA ALA A 21 7.67 4.52 0.15
C ALA A 21 6.85 4.14 1.38
N LYS A 22 7.40 4.33 2.57
CA LYS A 22 6.72 4.05 3.83
C LYS A 22 5.48 4.92 4.00
N LYS A 23 5.58 6.20 3.70
CA LYS A 23 4.43 7.10 3.79
C LYS A 23 3.32 6.71 2.83
N GLU A 24 3.65 6.31 1.62
CA GLU A 24 2.67 5.84 0.67
C GLU A 24 2.00 4.54 1.15
N ASN A 25 2.79 3.61 1.68
CA ASN A 25 2.25 2.36 2.22
C ASN A 25 1.35 2.61 3.42
N GLU A 26 1.68 3.55 4.28
CA GLU A 26 0.82 3.93 5.39
C GLU A 26 -0.49 4.53 4.91
N LYS A 27 -0.42 5.38 3.89
CA LYS A 27 -1.60 6.01 3.32
C LYS A 27 -2.58 4.97 2.76
N TYR A 28 -2.07 4.01 1.99
CA TYR A 28 -2.92 2.98 1.40
C TYR A 28 -3.26 1.88 2.39
N GLY A 29 -2.34 1.55 3.28
CA GLY A 29 -2.56 0.51 4.29
C GLY A 29 -3.64 0.87 5.29
N GLN A 30 -3.94 2.16 5.47
CA GLN A 30 -5.01 2.57 6.37
C GLN A 30 -6.39 2.13 5.92
N PHE A 31 -6.53 1.74 4.66
CA PHE A 31 -7.80 1.21 4.17
C PHE A 31 -8.10 -0.18 4.68
N VAL A 32 -7.10 -0.90 5.18
CA VAL A 32 -7.32 -2.23 5.77
C VAL A 32 -8.26 -2.09 6.98
N GLY A 33 -9.31 -2.88 6.98
CA GLY A 33 -10.37 -2.80 8.00
C GLY A 33 -11.54 -1.92 7.61
N LYS A 34 -11.41 -1.17 6.51
CA LYS A 34 -12.49 -0.33 6.00
C LYS A 34 -13.29 -1.03 4.92
N GLN A 35 -14.42 -0.44 4.55
CA GLN A 35 -15.25 -0.99 3.48
C GLN A 35 -14.67 -0.66 2.11
N VAL A 36 -14.92 -1.55 1.15
CA VAL A 36 -14.44 -1.36 -0.23
C VAL A 36 -15.02 -0.10 -0.86
N SER A 37 -16.21 0.31 -0.45
CA SER A 37 -16.83 1.53 -0.97
C SER A 37 -16.01 2.77 -0.63
N GLU A 38 -15.40 2.81 0.55
CA GLU A 38 -14.52 3.92 0.93
C GLU A 38 -13.27 3.98 0.07
N LEU A 39 -12.71 2.82 -0.25
CA LEU A 39 -11.56 2.73 -1.14
C LEU A 39 -11.89 3.26 -2.53
N LYS A 40 -13.01 2.85 -3.08
CA LYS A 40 -13.44 3.28 -4.41
C LYS A 40 -13.80 4.77 -4.45
N MET A 41 -14.28 5.32 -3.36
CA MET A 41 -14.52 6.75 -3.27
C MET A 41 -13.22 7.56 -3.32
N GLU A 42 -12.18 7.06 -2.68
CA GLU A 42 -10.89 7.76 -2.63
C GLU A 42 -10.06 7.55 -3.89
N LEU A 43 -9.97 6.33 -4.38
CA LEU A 43 -9.09 5.97 -5.48
C LEU A 43 -9.82 5.79 -6.83
N GLY A 44 -11.13 5.76 -6.80
CA GLY A 44 -11.91 5.52 -8.01
C GLY A 44 -12.01 4.05 -8.36
N ALA A 45 -12.35 3.75 -9.61
CA ALA A 45 -12.45 2.37 -10.08
C ALA A 45 -11.06 1.74 -10.19
N PRO A 46 -10.92 0.45 -9.82
CA PRO A 46 -9.64 -0.23 -9.96
C PRO A 46 -9.29 -0.46 -11.43
N THR A 47 -8.00 -0.61 -11.70
CA THR A 47 -7.53 -0.95 -13.05
C THR A 47 -7.95 -2.36 -13.43
N GLU A 48 -7.88 -3.28 -12.46
CA GLU A 48 -8.30 -4.66 -12.64
C GLU A 48 -8.94 -5.16 -11.35
N ASP A 49 -9.81 -6.17 -11.47
CA ASP A 49 -10.29 -6.91 -10.31
C ASP A 49 -10.35 -8.39 -10.67
N PHE A 50 -10.10 -9.24 -9.67
CA PHE A 50 -10.20 -10.67 -9.85
C PHE A 50 -10.46 -11.33 -8.50
N VAL A 51 -10.85 -12.61 -8.54
CA VAL A 51 -11.04 -13.40 -7.33
C VAL A 51 -9.79 -14.26 -7.13
N ASN A 52 -9.19 -14.20 -5.96
CA ASN A 52 -7.97 -14.95 -5.67
C ASN A 52 -8.28 -16.40 -5.27
N GLU A 53 -7.23 -17.15 -4.97
CA GLU A 53 -7.37 -18.58 -4.62
C GLU A 53 -8.22 -18.82 -3.38
N LEU A 54 -8.28 -17.85 -2.49
CA LEU A 54 -9.07 -17.94 -1.25
C LEU A 54 -10.54 -17.58 -1.47
N GLY A 55 -10.92 -17.20 -2.70
CA GLY A 55 -12.27 -16.78 -2.99
C GLY A 55 -12.55 -15.32 -2.67
N ASN A 56 -11.55 -14.56 -2.34
CA ASN A 56 -11.69 -13.13 -2.03
C ASN A 56 -11.45 -12.27 -3.26
N GLU A 57 -12.19 -11.18 -3.35
CA GLU A 57 -12.01 -10.22 -4.42
C GLU A 57 -10.69 -9.47 -4.21
N THR A 58 -9.94 -9.27 -5.28
CA THR A 58 -8.71 -8.48 -5.24
C THR A 58 -8.83 -7.33 -6.24
N LEU A 59 -8.67 -6.12 -5.75
CA LEU A 59 -8.68 -4.92 -6.58
C LEU A 59 -7.25 -4.48 -6.83
N VAL A 60 -6.92 -4.21 -8.11
CA VAL A 60 -5.57 -3.80 -8.50
C VAL A 60 -5.63 -2.39 -9.06
N TYR A 61 -4.85 -1.51 -8.45
CA TYR A 61 -4.68 -0.14 -8.90
C TYR A 61 -3.27 0.03 -9.45
N LYS A 62 -3.18 0.19 -10.76
CA LYS A 62 -1.90 0.35 -11.44
C LYS A 62 -1.62 1.82 -11.67
N THR A 63 -0.44 2.25 -11.26
CA THR A 63 0.03 3.62 -11.49
C THR A 63 1.44 3.59 -12.05
N LYS A 64 1.90 4.73 -12.53
CA LYS A 64 3.28 4.88 -12.98
C LYS A 64 3.91 6.04 -12.24
N LYS A 65 5.14 5.85 -11.81
CA LYS A 65 5.91 6.89 -11.17
C LYS A 65 7.30 6.89 -11.81
N TYR A 66 7.70 8.00 -12.38
CA TYR A 66 8.96 8.11 -13.13
C TYR A 66 9.06 7.08 -14.25
N GLY A 67 7.94 6.76 -14.89
CA GLY A 67 7.90 5.77 -15.96
C GLY A 67 7.93 4.32 -15.48
N LEU A 68 8.02 4.09 -14.16
CA LEU A 68 8.06 2.75 -13.59
C LEU A 68 6.67 2.35 -13.10
N PRO A 69 6.22 1.13 -13.43
CA PRO A 69 4.89 0.68 -13.00
C PRO A 69 4.88 0.39 -11.51
N CYS A 70 3.74 0.69 -10.89
CA CYS A 70 3.50 0.40 -9.48
C CYS A 70 2.11 -0.20 -9.36
N ASP A 71 2.03 -1.41 -8.82
CA ASP A 71 0.77 -2.11 -8.60
C ASP A 71 0.45 -2.10 -7.12
N ARG A 72 -0.77 -1.67 -6.80
CA ARG A 72 -1.30 -1.73 -5.44
C ARG A 72 -2.51 -2.65 -5.44
N GLN A 73 -2.49 -3.65 -4.59
CA GLN A 73 -3.54 -4.66 -4.53
C GLN A 73 -4.22 -4.63 -3.17
N PHE A 74 -5.54 -4.68 -3.19
CA PHE A 74 -6.35 -4.72 -1.97
C PHE A 74 -7.20 -5.97 -2.01
N GLU A 75 -7.08 -6.78 -0.97
CA GLU A 75 -7.89 -8.00 -0.83
C GLU A 75 -9.13 -7.69 -0.01
N ILE A 76 -10.28 -8.15 -0.49
CA ILE A 76 -11.59 -7.82 0.07
C ILE A 76 -12.33 -9.11 0.34
N ASN A 77 -12.84 -9.26 1.57
CA ASN A 77 -13.57 -10.47 1.94
C ASN A 77 -15.02 -10.41 1.43
N SER A 78 -15.79 -11.48 1.70
CA SER A 78 -17.17 -11.58 1.25
C SER A 78 -18.10 -10.54 1.85
N SER A 79 -17.71 -9.91 2.95
CA SER A 79 -18.47 -8.84 3.60
C SER A 79 -18.16 -7.46 3.00
N GLY A 80 -17.26 -7.36 2.04
CA GLY A 80 -16.85 -6.09 1.47
C GLY A 80 -15.84 -5.33 2.30
N THR A 81 -15.19 -6.00 3.24
CA THR A 81 -14.17 -5.38 4.10
C THR A 81 -12.80 -5.64 3.52
N ILE A 82 -11.96 -4.61 3.50
CA ILE A 82 -10.58 -4.70 3.04
C ILE A 82 -9.77 -5.41 4.12
N ILE A 83 -9.23 -6.58 3.80
CA ILE A 83 -8.50 -7.41 4.76
C ILE A 83 -7.00 -7.44 4.52
N GLY A 84 -6.54 -6.93 3.40
CA GLY A 84 -5.12 -6.91 3.10
C GLY A 84 -4.75 -5.89 2.06
N PHE A 85 -3.49 -5.49 2.08
CA PHE A 85 -2.92 -4.55 1.14
C PHE A 85 -1.51 -5.02 0.79
N ASN A 86 -1.18 -4.96 -0.50
CA ASN A 86 0.15 -5.29 -0.99
C ASN A 86 0.51 -4.33 -2.13
N SER A 87 1.78 -3.99 -2.23
CA SER A 87 2.26 -3.14 -3.32
C SER A 87 3.49 -3.78 -3.96
N SER A 88 3.66 -3.55 -5.25
CA SER A 88 4.75 -4.10 -6.03
C SER A 88 5.27 -3.04 -6.99
N GLY A 89 6.59 -2.86 -7.02
CA GLY A 89 7.22 -1.89 -7.90
C GLY A 89 7.07 -0.45 -7.49
N CYS A 90 6.56 -0.18 -6.29
CA CYS A 90 6.35 1.17 -5.79
C CYS A 90 7.59 1.67 -5.04
N PHE A 91 7.94 2.94 -5.26
CA PHE A 91 9.11 3.56 -4.64
C PHE A 91 8.72 4.73 -3.77
#